data_1149acfaf6c28659dc3b80228bf781b8
#
_entry.id   1149acfaf6c28659dc3b80228bf781b8
#
_cell.length_a   1.000
_cell.length_b   1.000
_cell.length_c   1.000
_cell.angle_alpha   90.00
_cell.angle_beta   90.00
_cell.angle_gamma   90.00
#
_symmetry.space_group_name_H-M   'P 1'
#
loop_
_entity.id
_entity.type
_entity.pdbx_description
1 polymer ?
#
loop_
_entity_poly.entity_id
_entity_poly.type
_entity_poly.pdbx_seq_one_letter_code
_entity_poly.pdbx_strand_id
1 'polypeptide(L)'
;MPGIREIGEDELDALIEVVNAASPREDATVGGFVDWKRQADDMAWFLGDGGAAFVLVGWHTPPGHAIGGVGVVPGRRGAGQGDELLRTIEAWARERRATQLEGAVAEDDETSIAWAAQRGFEEVGRSSRMVLDLTAIEPPEVVPPAGIEIVTWAERPELVQGLWEVAREANPDIPGEEDSDLGSMEEWLERDMRGAGDRPEAVFVAHEHGEVLGYAKLSLATERTDRAYHDLTGVKRAHRGRGIAAALKATQIAWAKANGYESLQTSNEVRNAPIRHLNQKHGYALEPGNVIMRRPIADS
;
A
#
# COMPACT_ATOMS: atom_id res chain seq x y z
N MET A 1 24.20 -8.72 25.02
CA MET A 1 22.82 -8.60 24.49
C MET A 1 22.83 -9.28 23.13
N PRO A 2 21.81 -10.04 22.73
CA PRO A 2 21.76 -10.52 21.36
C PRO A 2 21.73 -9.31 20.44
N GLY A 3 22.69 -9.23 19.51
CA GLY A 3 22.76 -8.16 18.50
C GLY A 3 21.61 -8.25 17.51
N ILE A 4 21.47 -7.23 16.68
CA ILE A 4 20.54 -7.25 15.55
C ILE A 4 20.99 -8.34 14.57
N ARG A 5 20.04 -9.13 14.09
CA ARG A 5 20.27 -10.19 13.11
C ARG A 5 19.20 -10.16 12.01
N GLU A 6 19.57 -10.56 10.84
CA GLU A 6 18.63 -10.86 9.77
C GLU A 6 17.85 -12.14 10.10
N ILE A 7 16.56 -12.19 9.72
CA ILE A 7 15.65 -13.31 9.99
C ILE A 7 15.02 -13.84 8.70
N GLY A 8 14.56 -15.09 8.75
CA GLY A 8 13.78 -15.72 7.70
C GLY A 8 12.28 -15.53 7.84
N GLU A 9 11.51 -16.04 6.88
CA GLU A 9 10.05 -16.03 6.90
C GLU A 9 9.45 -16.81 8.08
N ASP A 10 10.14 -17.84 8.54
CA ASP A 10 9.75 -18.66 9.69
C ASP A 10 9.79 -17.92 11.04
N GLU A 11 10.37 -16.74 11.09
CA GLU A 11 10.44 -15.88 12.28
C GLU A 11 9.60 -14.59 12.16
N LEU A 12 8.80 -14.44 11.10
CA LEU A 12 7.99 -13.23 10.89
C LEU A 12 6.98 -12.97 12.00
N ASP A 13 6.42 -13.98 12.66
CA ASP A 13 5.53 -13.78 13.81
C ASP A 13 6.19 -12.93 14.90
N ALA A 14 7.46 -13.22 15.22
CA ALA A 14 8.20 -12.45 16.21
C ALA A 14 8.51 -11.02 15.74
N LEU A 15 8.79 -10.82 14.46
CA LEU A 15 8.96 -9.49 13.88
C LEU A 15 7.67 -8.67 13.98
N ILE A 16 6.53 -9.25 13.57
CA ILE A 16 5.22 -8.61 13.57
C ILE A 16 4.79 -8.22 14.99
N GLU A 17 5.05 -9.07 15.98
CA GLU A 17 4.80 -8.73 17.38
C GLU A 17 5.53 -7.44 17.79
N VAL A 18 6.81 -7.32 17.44
CA VAL A 18 7.61 -6.13 17.76
C VAL A 18 7.14 -4.91 16.94
N VAL A 19 6.85 -5.07 15.65
CA VAL A 19 6.37 -3.99 14.78
C VAL A 19 5.05 -3.42 15.33
N ASN A 20 4.08 -4.26 15.64
CA ASN A 20 2.77 -3.83 16.15
C ASN A 20 2.87 -3.25 17.56
N ALA A 21 3.78 -3.74 18.41
CA ALA A 21 4.04 -3.14 19.72
C ALA A 21 4.75 -1.78 19.63
N ALA A 22 5.59 -1.58 18.63
CA ALA A 22 6.28 -0.31 18.37
C ALA A 22 5.37 0.73 17.69
N SER A 23 4.47 0.29 16.81
CA SER A 23 3.54 1.11 16.03
C SER A 23 2.15 0.46 15.99
N PRO A 24 1.33 0.60 17.02
CA PRO A 24 0.03 -0.11 17.13
C PRO A 24 -0.97 0.20 16.02
N ARG A 25 -0.74 1.25 15.22
CA ARG A 25 -1.61 1.65 14.09
C ARG A 25 -1.28 0.94 12.79
N GLU A 26 -0.10 0.34 12.69
CA GLU A 26 0.33 -0.33 11.45
C GLU A 26 -0.47 -1.60 11.17
N ASP A 27 -0.94 -2.31 12.21
CA ASP A 27 -1.67 -3.57 12.06
C ASP A 27 -0.96 -4.55 11.10
N ALA A 28 0.38 -4.59 11.20
CA ALA A 28 1.19 -5.43 10.33
C ALA A 28 0.83 -6.90 10.49
N THR A 29 0.89 -7.64 9.38
CA THR A 29 0.60 -9.08 9.33
C THR A 29 1.72 -9.83 8.63
N VAL A 30 1.84 -11.12 8.92
CA VAL A 30 2.82 -12.01 8.25
C VAL A 30 2.55 -12.03 6.75
N GLY A 31 1.27 -12.22 6.36
CA GLY A 31 0.87 -12.24 4.95
C GLY A 31 1.23 -10.95 4.21
N GLY A 32 1.05 -9.80 4.87
CA GLY A 32 1.42 -8.49 4.29
C GLY A 32 2.93 -8.38 4.02
N PHE A 33 3.77 -8.83 4.95
CA PHE A 33 5.23 -8.82 4.76
C PHE A 33 5.70 -9.82 3.72
N VAL A 34 5.05 -10.98 3.62
CA VAL A 34 5.31 -11.96 2.56
C VAL A 34 4.92 -11.40 1.19
N ASP A 35 3.77 -10.72 1.09
CA ASP A 35 3.33 -10.08 -0.15
C ASP A 35 4.27 -8.94 -0.56
N TRP A 36 4.77 -8.13 0.37
CA TRP A 36 5.79 -7.12 0.07
C TRP A 36 7.07 -7.74 -0.49
N LYS A 37 7.54 -8.84 0.12
CA LYS A 37 8.72 -9.56 -0.39
C LYS A 37 8.51 -10.12 -1.80
N ARG A 38 7.31 -10.62 -2.09
CA ARG A 38 6.96 -11.12 -3.42
C ARG A 38 6.96 -9.99 -4.47
N GLN A 39 6.54 -8.80 -4.10
CA GLN A 39 6.48 -7.63 -4.98
C GLN A 39 7.84 -6.94 -5.15
N ALA A 40 8.69 -6.96 -4.13
CA ALA A 40 10.02 -6.36 -4.16
C ALA A 40 11.00 -7.14 -5.04
N ASP A 41 12.01 -6.46 -5.57
CA ASP A 41 13.15 -7.13 -6.21
C ASP A 41 14.03 -7.83 -5.16
N ASP A 42 14.17 -7.23 -3.98
CA ASP A 42 14.79 -7.85 -2.81
C ASP A 42 14.28 -7.20 -1.52
N MET A 43 14.21 -7.98 -0.43
CA MET A 43 13.74 -7.53 0.88
C MET A 43 14.39 -8.32 2.01
N ALA A 44 14.74 -7.63 3.09
CA ALA A 44 15.24 -8.22 4.33
C ALA A 44 14.51 -7.72 5.56
N TRP A 45 14.51 -8.56 6.58
CA TRP A 45 13.94 -8.30 7.90
C TRP A 45 15.01 -8.49 8.97
N PHE A 46 14.98 -7.62 9.97
CA PHE A 46 15.95 -7.62 11.06
C PHE A 46 15.25 -7.56 12.40
N LEU A 47 15.70 -8.38 13.33
CA LEU A 47 15.16 -8.47 14.68
C LEU A 47 16.27 -8.28 15.73
N GLY A 48 15.98 -7.47 16.74
CA GLY A 48 16.79 -7.25 17.92
C GLY A 48 15.99 -7.39 19.22
N ASP A 49 16.57 -7.09 20.37
CA ASP A 49 15.90 -7.16 21.67
C ASP A 49 14.88 -6.02 21.85
N GLY A 50 13.64 -6.24 21.39
CA GLY A 50 12.54 -5.26 21.39
C GLY A 50 12.64 -4.20 20.28
N GLY A 51 13.37 -4.50 19.22
CA GLY A 51 13.45 -3.69 18.01
C GLY A 51 13.34 -4.54 16.77
N ALA A 52 12.71 -3.99 15.73
CA ALA A 52 12.53 -4.62 14.43
C ALA A 52 12.80 -3.62 13.32
N ALA A 53 13.26 -4.12 12.18
CA ALA A 53 13.37 -3.33 10.97
C ALA A 53 13.10 -4.18 9.73
N PHE A 54 12.69 -3.51 8.66
CA PHE A 54 12.63 -4.08 7.33
C PHE A 54 13.25 -3.10 6.33
N VAL A 55 13.67 -3.63 5.19
CA VAL A 55 14.13 -2.83 4.06
C VAL A 55 13.90 -3.58 2.77
N LEU A 56 13.52 -2.87 1.73
CA LEU A 56 13.28 -3.44 0.40
C LEU A 56 13.74 -2.47 -0.71
N VAL A 57 13.95 -3.02 -1.89
CA VAL A 57 14.24 -2.29 -3.13
C VAL A 57 13.34 -2.83 -4.26
N GLY A 58 13.05 -1.99 -5.25
CA GLY A 58 12.35 -2.40 -6.46
C GLY A 58 10.82 -2.40 -6.40
N TRP A 59 10.20 -2.16 -5.24
CA TRP A 59 8.74 -2.12 -5.10
C TRP A 59 8.22 -0.71 -5.35
N HIS A 60 7.72 -0.46 -6.57
CA HIS A 60 7.19 0.86 -6.99
C HIS A 60 8.07 2.05 -6.57
N THR A 61 9.38 1.80 -6.37
CA THR A 61 10.32 2.84 -5.98
C THR A 61 11.13 3.29 -7.19
N PRO A 62 11.45 4.58 -7.30
CA PRO A 62 12.37 5.05 -8.33
C PRO A 62 13.71 4.29 -8.25
N PRO A 63 14.40 4.10 -9.38
CA PRO A 63 15.72 3.49 -9.38
C PRO A 63 16.67 4.13 -8.38
N GLY A 64 17.37 3.30 -7.59
CA GLY A 64 18.28 3.78 -6.56
C GLY A 64 17.63 4.17 -5.23
N HIS A 65 16.33 3.93 -5.06
CA HIS A 65 15.65 4.10 -3.78
C HIS A 65 15.49 2.76 -3.03
N ALA A 66 15.52 2.83 -1.73
CA ALA A 66 15.10 1.76 -0.82
C ALA A 66 13.98 2.28 0.08
N ILE A 67 13.01 1.43 0.38
CA ILE A 67 12.00 1.69 1.42
C ILE A 67 12.38 0.89 2.66
N GLY A 68 12.28 1.50 3.84
CA GLY A 68 12.56 0.81 5.09
C GLY A 68 11.83 1.39 6.29
N GLY A 69 11.68 0.56 7.31
CA GLY A 69 11.08 0.93 8.58
C GLY A 69 11.91 0.44 9.76
N VAL A 70 11.94 1.22 10.82
CA VAL A 70 12.58 0.90 12.09
C VAL A 70 11.58 1.10 13.22
N GLY A 71 11.30 0.07 13.98
CA GLY A 71 10.45 0.11 15.17
C GLY A 71 11.19 -0.33 16.42
N VAL A 72 11.00 0.40 17.53
CA VAL A 72 11.51 0.02 18.86
C VAL A 72 10.35 0.13 19.84
N VAL A 73 10.08 -0.94 20.56
CA VAL A 73 9.00 -0.95 21.55
C VAL A 73 9.22 0.13 22.61
N PRO A 74 8.17 0.80 23.11
CA PRO A 74 8.30 1.97 23.98
C PRO A 74 9.25 1.77 25.17
N GLY A 75 9.20 0.61 25.83
CA GLY A 75 10.05 0.31 26.99
C GLY A 75 11.54 0.07 26.70
N ARG A 76 11.93 0.04 25.42
CA ARG A 76 13.32 -0.16 24.96
C ARG A 76 13.89 1.05 24.22
N ARG A 77 13.11 2.12 24.07
CA ARG A 77 13.56 3.36 23.40
C ARG A 77 14.65 4.05 24.22
N GLY A 78 15.47 4.87 23.55
CA GLY A 78 16.54 5.66 24.19
C GLY A 78 17.85 4.90 24.47
N ALA A 79 17.93 3.60 24.16
CA ALA A 79 19.14 2.78 24.36
C ALA A 79 20.03 2.64 23.11
N GLY A 80 19.76 3.41 22.04
CA GLY A 80 20.55 3.40 20.78
C GLY A 80 20.15 2.30 19.78
N GLN A 81 19.18 1.45 20.10
CA GLN A 81 18.76 0.34 19.24
C GLN A 81 18.18 0.80 17.90
N GLY A 82 17.40 1.90 17.88
CA GLY A 82 16.90 2.48 16.64
C GLY A 82 18.02 2.92 15.70
N ASP A 83 19.10 3.45 16.23
CA ASP A 83 20.28 3.84 15.44
C ASP A 83 21.05 2.64 14.89
N GLU A 84 21.09 1.55 15.64
CA GLU A 84 21.73 0.32 15.19
C GLU A 84 20.93 -0.34 14.08
N LEU A 85 19.59 -0.43 14.22
CA LEU A 85 18.68 -0.93 13.19
C LEU A 85 18.76 -0.07 11.91
N LEU A 86 18.76 1.26 12.05
CA LEU A 86 18.86 2.17 10.91
C LEU A 86 20.16 1.94 10.15
N ARG A 87 21.32 1.85 10.86
CA ARG A 87 22.60 1.55 10.23
C ARG A 87 22.60 0.19 9.52
N THR A 88 21.90 -0.80 10.07
CA THR A 88 21.80 -2.14 9.48
C THR A 88 21.04 -2.09 8.16
N ILE A 89 19.85 -1.46 8.12
CA ILE A 89 19.08 -1.37 6.88
C ILE A 89 19.75 -0.48 5.82
N GLU A 90 20.49 0.55 6.24
CA GLU A 90 21.27 1.37 5.30
C GLU A 90 22.46 0.62 4.69
N ALA A 91 23.15 -0.20 5.48
CA ALA A 91 24.22 -1.04 4.97
C ALA A 91 23.67 -2.04 3.92
N TRP A 92 22.55 -2.67 4.23
CA TRP A 92 21.88 -3.58 3.32
C TRP A 92 21.42 -2.88 2.01
N ALA A 93 20.82 -1.70 2.11
CA ALA A 93 20.36 -0.92 0.96
C ALA A 93 21.55 -0.45 0.09
N ARG A 94 22.67 -0.04 0.71
CA ARG A 94 23.89 0.37 0.00
C ARG A 94 24.50 -0.78 -0.81
N GLU A 95 24.52 -2.00 -0.27
CA GLU A 95 24.99 -3.18 -1.00
C GLU A 95 24.17 -3.43 -2.27
N ARG A 96 22.91 -2.98 -2.30
CA ARG A 96 21.99 -3.03 -3.45
C ARG A 96 21.99 -1.75 -4.27
N ARG A 97 22.99 -0.89 -4.06
CA ARG A 97 23.20 0.37 -4.79
C ARG A 97 22.08 1.40 -4.61
N ALA A 98 21.29 1.29 -3.54
CA ALA A 98 20.37 2.35 -3.19
C ALA A 98 21.15 3.59 -2.68
N THR A 99 20.74 4.74 -3.16
CA THR A 99 21.31 6.06 -2.82
C THR A 99 20.39 6.88 -1.94
N GLN A 100 19.14 6.45 -1.81
CA GLN A 100 18.11 7.08 -1.00
C GLN A 100 17.44 6.02 -0.11
N LEU A 101 17.17 6.39 1.14
CA LEU A 101 16.33 5.60 2.04
C LEU A 101 15.06 6.40 2.36
N GLU A 102 13.91 5.80 2.13
CA GLU A 102 12.60 6.36 2.42
C GLU A 102 11.88 5.53 3.47
N GLY A 103 11.10 6.19 4.31
CA GLY A 103 10.24 5.54 5.30
C GLY A 103 9.01 6.37 5.60
N ALA A 104 7.99 5.73 6.15
CA ALA A 104 6.75 6.35 6.58
C ALA A 104 6.71 6.46 8.10
N VAL A 105 6.26 7.59 8.62
CA VAL A 105 6.05 7.83 10.05
C VAL A 105 4.63 8.35 10.27
N ALA A 106 3.91 7.81 11.25
CA ALA A 106 2.57 8.28 11.57
C ALA A 106 2.60 9.81 11.85
N GLU A 107 1.71 10.56 11.24
CA GLU A 107 1.72 12.04 11.29
C GLU A 107 1.46 12.62 12.68
N ASP A 108 0.91 11.82 13.58
CA ASP A 108 0.68 12.15 14.99
C ASP A 108 1.76 11.60 15.94
N ASP A 109 2.81 10.93 15.42
CA ASP A 109 4.00 10.54 16.21
C ASP A 109 5.13 11.57 16.05
N GLU A 110 4.96 12.74 16.69
CA GLU A 110 5.96 13.81 16.69
C GLU A 110 7.34 13.35 17.17
N THR A 111 7.38 12.36 18.06
CA THR A 111 8.64 11.82 18.60
C THR A 111 9.43 11.08 17.53
N SER A 112 8.77 10.22 16.76
CA SER A 112 9.40 9.48 15.66
C SER A 112 9.75 10.39 14.49
N ILE A 113 8.91 11.38 14.17
CA ILE A 113 9.24 12.42 13.17
C ILE A 113 10.51 13.19 13.58
N ALA A 114 10.59 13.66 14.84
CA ALA A 114 11.76 14.37 15.34
C ALA A 114 13.01 13.48 15.37
N TRP A 115 12.86 12.20 15.71
CA TRP A 115 13.95 11.21 15.69
C TRP A 115 14.51 11.03 14.27
N ALA A 116 13.64 10.90 13.26
CA ALA A 116 14.05 10.80 11.86
C ALA A 116 14.72 12.09 11.36
N ALA A 117 14.15 13.27 11.67
CA ALA A 117 14.72 14.57 11.27
C ALA A 117 16.12 14.79 11.84
N GLN A 118 16.37 14.40 13.11
CA GLN A 118 17.71 14.47 13.72
C GLN A 118 18.75 13.59 13.01
N ARG A 119 18.31 12.62 12.19
CA ARG A 119 19.16 11.71 11.41
C ARG A 119 19.22 12.09 9.93
N GLY A 120 18.79 13.30 9.62
CA GLY A 120 18.88 13.87 8.27
C GLY A 120 17.78 13.41 7.32
N PHE A 121 16.70 12.81 7.83
CA PHE A 121 15.51 12.60 7.02
C PHE A 121 14.74 13.91 6.85
N GLU A 122 14.30 14.17 5.64
CA GLU A 122 13.45 15.31 5.28
C GLU A 122 12.08 14.82 4.82
N GLU A 123 11.04 15.59 5.11
CA GLU A 123 9.69 15.32 4.62
C GLU A 123 9.65 15.52 3.11
N VAL A 124 9.22 14.49 2.37
CA VAL A 124 9.06 14.53 0.90
C VAL A 124 7.61 14.38 0.45
N GLY A 125 6.71 13.98 1.34
CA GLY A 125 5.31 13.82 1.04
C GLY A 125 4.48 13.45 2.26
N ARG A 126 3.18 13.36 2.07
CA ARG A 126 2.22 12.88 3.07
C ARG A 126 1.17 12.02 2.42
N SER A 127 0.79 10.95 3.08
CA SER A 127 -0.40 10.19 2.74
C SER A 127 -1.53 10.49 3.74
N SER A 128 -2.77 10.44 3.27
CA SER A 128 -3.95 10.49 4.11
C SER A 128 -4.58 9.10 4.18
N ARG A 129 -4.89 8.64 5.38
CA ARG A 129 -5.68 7.44 5.59
C ARG A 129 -7.17 7.82 5.58
N MET A 130 -7.98 7.04 4.89
CA MET A 130 -9.43 7.22 4.87
C MET A 130 -10.10 5.87 5.14
N VAL A 131 -11.09 5.87 6.02
CA VAL A 131 -11.80 4.67 6.47
C VAL A 131 -13.29 4.84 6.30
N LEU A 132 -13.95 3.84 5.76
CA LEU A 132 -15.40 3.74 5.70
C LEU A 132 -15.87 2.62 6.63
N ASP A 133 -16.68 2.97 7.61
CA ASP A 133 -17.38 2.02 8.46
C ASP A 133 -18.59 1.47 7.70
N LEU A 134 -18.49 0.23 7.23
CA LEU A 134 -19.55 -0.43 6.49
C LEU A 134 -20.73 -0.84 7.39
N THR A 135 -20.52 -0.93 8.69
CA THR A 135 -21.60 -1.28 9.63
C THR A 135 -22.58 -0.12 9.83
N ALA A 136 -22.10 1.11 9.65
CA ALA A 136 -22.85 2.34 9.85
C ALA A 136 -23.60 2.86 8.61
N ILE A 137 -23.46 2.21 7.45
CA ILE A 137 -24.07 2.67 6.19
C ILE A 137 -24.94 1.61 5.56
N GLU A 138 -25.92 2.02 4.75
CA GLU A 138 -26.55 1.14 3.76
C GLU A 138 -25.66 1.03 2.51
N PRO A 139 -25.64 -0.11 1.80
CA PRO A 139 -24.86 -0.23 0.58
C PRO A 139 -25.35 0.80 -0.46
N PRO A 140 -24.43 1.50 -1.14
CA PRO A 140 -24.83 2.44 -2.16
C PRO A 140 -25.50 1.74 -3.33
N GLU A 141 -26.45 2.41 -3.97
CA GLU A 141 -26.98 1.96 -5.25
C GLU A 141 -25.89 2.01 -6.32
N VAL A 142 -25.69 0.90 -7.02
CA VAL A 142 -24.72 0.80 -8.11
C VAL A 142 -25.40 1.15 -9.42
N VAL A 143 -25.10 2.33 -9.96
CA VAL A 143 -25.67 2.82 -11.23
C VAL A 143 -24.54 3.04 -12.23
N PRO A 144 -24.18 2.05 -13.06
CA PRO A 144 -23.20 2.24 -14.12
C PRO A 144 -23.70 3.29 -15.15
N PRO A 145 -22.78 4.09 -15.73
CA PRO A 145 -23.16 4.97 -16.84
C PRO A 145 -23.73 4.21 -18.03
N ALA A 146 -24.57 4.89 -18.82
CA ALA A 146 -25.24 4.27 -19.97
C ALA A 146 -24.23 3.59 -20.92
N GLY A 147 -24.53 2.34 -21.31
CA GLY A 147 -23.68 1.52 -22.18
C GLY A 147 -22.51 0.83 -21.48
N ILE A 148 -22.26 1.11 -20.19
CA ILE A 148 -21.17 0.50 -19.42
C ILE A 148 -21.72 -0.61 -18.54
N GLU A 149 -21.08 -1.76 -18.59
CA GLU A 149 -21.31 -2.89 -17.70
C GLU A 149 -20.16 -2.98 -16.69
N ILE A 150 -20.50 -3.34 -15.44
CA ILE A 150 -19.49 -3.64 -14.40
C ILE A 150 -19.64 -5.12 -14.05
N VAL A 151 -18.55 -5.85 -14.22
CA VAL A 151 -18.43 -7.28 -13.93
C VAL A 151 -17.22 -7.51 -13.03
N THR A 152 -17.10 -8.70 -12.44
CA THR A 152 -15.85 -9.10 -11.79
C THR A 152 -14.87 -9.70 -12.80
N TRP A 153 -13.60 -9.64 -12.49
CA TRP A 153 -12.59 -10.36 -13.30
C TRP A 153 -12.79 -11.88 -13.26
N ALA A 154 -13.33 -12.43 -12.17
CA ALA A 154 -13.71 -13.84 -12.09
C ALA A 154 -14.77 -14.23 -13.14
N GLU A 155 -15.74 -13.35 -13.42
CA GLU A 155 -16.79 -13.57 -14.44
C GLU A 155 -16.26 -13.42 -15.86
N ARG A 156 -15.26 -12.56 -16.07
CA ARG A 156 -14.72 -12.23 -17.39
C ARG A 156 -13.17 -12.25 -17.38
N PRO A 157 -12.56 -13.43 -17.18
CA PRO A 157 -11.10 -13.56 -17.08
C PRO A 157 -10.34 -13.16 -18.35
N GLU A 158 -10.98 -13.21 -19.50
CA GLU A 158 -10.41 -12.79 -20.79
C GLU A 158 -10.17 -11.27 -20.88
N LEU A 159 -10.72 -10.46 -19.97
CA LEU A 159 -10.52 -9.00 -19.94
C LEU A 159 -9.16 -8.58 -19.35
N VAL A 160 -8.30 -9.53 -18.95
CA VAL A 160 -7.01 -9.28 -18.28
C VAL A 160 -6.11 -8.33 -19.05
N GLN A 161 -6.05 -8.43 -20.37
CA GLN A 161 -5.26 -7.52 -21.21
C GLN A 161 -5.71 -6.06 -21.03
N GLY A 162 -7.04 -5.83 -21.02
CA GLY A 162 -7.60 -4.50 -20.81
C GLY A 162 -7.38 -3.96 -19.41
N LEU A 163 -7.35 -4.82 -18.36
CA LEU A 163 -6.99 -4.44 -17.00
C LEU A 163 -5.55 -3.90 -16.95
N TRP A 164 -4.59 -4.62 -17.53
CA TRP A 164 -3.19 -4.19 -17.61
C TRP A 164 -3.01 -2.87 -18.38
N GLU A 165 -3.74 -2.68 -19.49
CA GLU A 165 -3.73 -1.43 -20.24
C GLU A 165 -4.22 -0.25 -19.38
N VAL A 166 -5.28 -0.45 -18.58
CA VAL A 166 -5.77 0.57 -17.64
C VAL A 166 -4.73 0.86 -16.57
N ALA A 167 -4.12 -0.17 -15.97
CA ALA A 167 -3.08 0.00 -14.96
C ALA A 167 -1.90 0.83 -15.49
N ARG A 168 -1.36 0.47 -16.66
CA ARG A 168 -0.27 1.20 -17.32
C ARG A 168 -0.57 2.66 -17.61
N GLU A 169 -1.83 2.97 -17.92
CA GLU A 169 -2.26 4.35 -18.20
C GLU A 169 -2.53 5.13 -16.93
N ALA A 170 -3.05 4.47 -15.89
CA ALA A 170 -3.52 5.12 -14.67
C ALA A 170 -2.43 5.30 -13.61
N ASN A 171 -1.49 4.34 -13.47
CA ASN A 171 -0.44 4.41 -12.43
C ASN A 171 0.41 5.68 -12.51
N PRO A 172 0.93 6.11 -13.68
CA PRO A 172 1.70 7.36 -13.76
C PRO A 172 0.94 8.63 -13.41
N ASP A 173 -0.40 8.56 -13.29
CA ASP A 173 -1.22 9.69 -12.85
C ASP A 173 -1.40 9.74 -11.32
N ILE A 174 -0.89 8.74 -10.60
CA ILE A 174 -0.86 8.73 -9.15
C ILE A 174 0.34 9.58 -8.68
N PRO A 175 0.12 10.63 -7.87
CA PRO A 175 1.23 11.44 -7.37
C PRO A 175 2.24 10.58 -6.59
N GLY A 176 3.50 10.64 -7.00
CA GLY A 176 4.60 9.81 -6.48
C GLY A 176 4.91 8.57 -7.31
N GLU A 177 4.06 8.24 -8.29
CA GLU A 177 4.19 7.09 -9.19
C GLU A 177 4.47 7.52 -10.65
N GLU A 178 4.83 8.78 -10.88
CA GLU A 178 4.97 9.38 -12.23
C GLU A 178 5.95 8.61 -13.13
N ASP A 179 6.96 7.99 -12.53
CA ASP A 179 7.99 7.20 -13.21
C ASP A 179 7.77 5.68 -13.10
N SER A 180 6.58 5.24 -12.61
CA SER A 180 6.30 3.82 -12.45
C SER A 180 6.24 3.10 -13.80
N ASP A 181 6.96 1.98 -13.91
CA ASP A 181 6.89 1.04 -15.01
C ASP A 181 6.39 -0.31 -14.50
N LEU A 182 5.21 -0.70 -14.95
CA LEU A 182 4.61 -1.98 -14.56
C LEU A 182 5.23 -3.19 -15.26
N GLY A 183 6.14 -2.95 -16.21
CA GLY A 183 6.76 -4.00 -17.00
C GLY A 183 5.78 -4.71 -17.93
N SER A 184 6.05 -5.99 -18.19
CA SER A 184 5.16 -6.87 -18.95
C SER A 184 3.87 -7.17 -18.19
N MET A 185 2.83 -7.63 -18.92
CA MET A 185 1.58 -8.07 -18.30
C MET A 185 1.80 -9.21 -17.29
N GLU A 186 2.73 -10.12 -17.55
CA GLU A 186 3.01 -11.24 -16.64
C GLU A 186 3.67 -10.74 -15.35
N GLU A 187 4.63 -9.80 -15.43
CA GLU A 187 5.25 -9.18 -14.26
C GLU A 187 4.22 -8.42 -13.42
N TRP A 188 3.34 -7.66 -14.06
CA TRP A 188 2.24 -6.98 -13.38
C TRP A 188 1.28 -7.96 -12.71
N LEU A 189 0.89 -9.05 -13.40
CA LEU A 189 0.03 -10.07 -12.81
C LEU A 189 0.64 -10.69 -11.55
N GLU A 190 1.93 -11.03 -11.61
CA GLU A 190 2.62 -11.61 -10.46
C GLU A 190 2.74 -10.63 -9.29
N ARG A 191 3.01 -9.36 -9.56
CA ARG A 191 3.25 -8.36 -8.52
C ARG A 191 1.95 -7.80 -7.92
N ASP A 192 0.97 -7.49 -8.78
CA ASP A 192 -0.19 -6.67 -8.39
C ASP A 192 -1.52 -7.44 -8.34
N MET A 193 -1.59 -8.67 -8.86
CA MET A 193 -2.87 -9.37 -9.04
C MET A 193 -2.91 -10.78 -8.45
N ARG A 194 -1.78 -11.31 -7.93
CA ARG A 194 -1.65 -12.67 -7.40
C ARG A 194 -1.12 -12.73 -5.97
N GLY A 195 -1.30 -11.67 -5.20
CA GLY A 195 -1.01 -11.66 -3.77
C GLY A 195 -1.92 -12.58 -2.97
N ALA A 196 -1.52 -12.90 -1.75
CA ALA A 196 -2.31 -13.76 -0.86
C ALA A 196 -3.71 -13.21 -0.57
N GLY A 197 -3.83 -11.87 -0.54
CA GLY A 197 -5.09 -11.15 -0.39
C GLY A 197 -5.85 -10.86 -1.68
N ASP A 198 -5.31 -11.21 -2.85
CA ASP A 198 -5.95 -10.91 -4.13
C ASP A 198 -6.96 -11.99 -4.51
N ARG A 199 -8.11 -11.55 -4.98
CA ARG A 199 -9.20 -12.41 -5.43
C ARG A 199 -9.81 -11.81 -6.70
N PRO A 200 -9.92 -12.57 -7.80
CA PRO A 200 -10.56 -12.09 -9.04
C PRO A 200 -12.01 -11.61 -8.83
N GLU A 201 -12.71 -12.14 -7.82
CA GLU A 201 -14.06 -11.71 -7.44
C GLU A 201 -14.10 -10.32 -6.81
N ALA A 202 -12.95 -9.83 -6.31
CA ALA A 202 -12.79 -8.50 -5.72
C ALA A 202 -12.14 -7.49 -6.69
N VAL A 203 -12.02 -7.84 -7.97
CA VAL A 203 -11.57 -6.97 -9.05
C VAL A 203 -12.76 -6.65 -9.96
N PHE A 204 -13.18 -5.40 -9.97
CA PHE A 204 -14.36 -4.91 -10.68
C PHE A 204 -13.95 -4.21 -11.96
N VAL A 205 -14.49 -4.63 -13.08
CA VAL A 205 -14.12 -4.21 -14.43
C VAL A 205 -15.28 -3.47 -15.07
N ALA A 206 -15.07 -2.20 -15.41
CA ALA A 206 -16.00 -1.42 -16.20
C ALA A 206 -15.64 -1.56 -17.69
N HIS A 207 -16.54 -2.08 -18.50
CA HIS A 207 -16.33 -2.28 -19.94
C HIS A 207 -17.53 -1.83 -20.77
N GLU A 208 -17.29 -1.53 -22.06
CA GLU A 208 -18.31 -1.24 -23.06
C GLU A 208 -18.04 -2.15 -24.27
N HIS A 209 -18.97 -3.05 -24.58
CA HIS A 209 -18.83 -4.05 -25.66
C HIS A 209 -17.52 -4.89 -25.60
N GLY A 210 -17.03 -5.18 -24.40
CA GLY A 210 -15.77 -5.94 -24.19
C GLY A 210 -14.50 -5.09 -24.16
N GLU A 211 -14.57 -3.81 -24.49
CA GLU A 211 -13.46 -2.87 -24.28
C GLU A 211 -13.42 -2.45 -22.80
N VAL A 212 -12.30 -2.69 -22.12
CA VAL A 212 -12.10 -2.26 -20.72
C VAL A 212 -11.81 -0.78 -20.68
N LEU A 213 -12.62 -0.04 -19.94
CA LEU A 213 -12.53 1.41 -19.77
C LEU A 213 -11.92 1.81 -18.43
N GLY A 214 -12.05 0.93 -17.43
CA GLY A 214 -11.50 1.14 -16.09
C GLY A 214 -11.69 -0.10 -15.23
N TYR A 215 -10.95 -0.17 -14.13
CA TYR A 215 -11.17 -1.18 -13.11
C TYR A 215 -10.87 -0.64 -11.71
N ALA A 216 -11.36 -1.37 -10.71
CA ALA A 216 -11.06 -1.14 -9.31
C ALA A 216 -10.83 -2.48 -8.61
N LYS A 217 -9.79 -2.55 -7.77
CA LYS A 217 -9.42 -3.74 -7.01
C LYS A 217 -9.56 -3.49 -5.51
N LEU A 218 -9.99 -4.52 -4.78
CA LEU A 218 -9.84 -4.62 -3.34
C LEU A 218 -8.76 -5.67 -3.03
N SER A 219 -7.83 -5.31 -2.15
CA SER A 219 -6.92 -6.26 -1.51
C SER A 219 -7.53 -6.70 -0.18
N LEU A 220 -7.63 -8.01 0.01
CA LEU A 220 -8.29 -8.61 1.16
C LEU A 220 -7.22 -9.09 2.14
N ALA A 221 -7.25 -8.61 3.37
CA ALA A 221 -6.32 -9.06 4.39
C ALA A 221 -6.60 -10.53 4.74
N THR A 222 -5.57 -11.37 4.71
CA THR A 222 -5.72 -12.82 4.95
C THR A 222 -5.94 -13.16 6.42
N GLU A 223 -5.36 -12.38 7.33
CA GLU A 223 -5.49 -12.56 8.78
C GLU A 223 -6.56 -11.65 9.41
N ARG A 224 -7.10 -10.69 8.65
CA ARG A 224 -8.09 -9.71 9.11
C ARG A 224 -9.28 -9.73 8.19
N THR A 225 -10.26 -10.57 8.50
CA THR A 225 -11.47 -10.74 7.68
C THR A 225 -12.54 -9.65 7.91
N ASP A 226 -12.30 -8.75 8.85
CA ASP A 226 -13.16 -7.60 9.19
C ASP A 226 -12.93 -6.39 8.26
N ARG A 227 -11.81 -6.35 7.51
CA ARG A 227 -11.47 -5.20 6.67
C ARG A 227 -10.91 -5.58 5.31
N ALA A 228 -11.13 -4.71 4.34
CA ALA A 228 -10.50 -4.76 3.02
C ALA A 228 -9.90 -3.40 2.65
N TYR A 229 -8.95 -3.41 1.74
CA TYR A 229 -8.22 -2.23 1.32
C TYR A 229 -8.53 -1.91 -0.14
N HIS A 230 -8.76 -0.63 -0.45
CA HIS A 230 -8.72 -0.20 -1.83
C HIS A 230 -7.27 -0.18 -2.31
N ASP A 231 -7.06 -0.93 -3.37
CA ASP A 231 -5.84 -0.88 -4.14
C ASP A 231 -6.01 0.15 -5.28
N LEU A 232 -5.85 -0.22 -6.53
CA LEU A 232 -6.06 0.70 -7.65
C LEU A 232 -7.55 0.95 -7.92
N THR A 233 -7.89 2.19 -8.26
CA THR A 233 -9.10 2.56 -9.00
C THR A 233 -8.65 3.40 -10.18
N GLY A 234 -8.62 2.81 -11.37
CA GLY A 234 -8.13 3.42 -12.61
C GLY A 234 -9.23 3.51 -13.68
N VAL A 235 -9.21 4.60 -14.46
CA VAL A 235 -10.04 4.80 -15.65
C VAL A 235 -9.17 5.36 -16.76
N LYS A 236 -9.22 4.77 -17.96
CA LYS A 236 -8.51 5.26 -19.17
C LYS A 236 -8.81 6.75 -19.36
N ARG A 237 -7.79 7.55 -19.69
CA ARG A 237 -7.91 9.02 -19.78
C ARG A 237 -9.03 9.47 -20.69
N ALA A 238 -9.21 8.79 -21.84
CA ALA A 238 -10.25 9.09 -22.83
C ALA A 238 -11.69 8.91 -22.28
N HIS A 239 -11.86 8.15 -21.21
CA HIS A 239 -13.18 7.80 -20.65
C HIS A 239 -13.45 8.43 -19.28
N ARG A 240 -12.54 9.30 -18.80
CA ARG A 240 -12.72 10.05 -17.54
C ARG A 240 -13.88 11.05 -17.64
N GLY A 241 -14.39 11.44 -16.48
CA GLY A 241 -15.52 12.38 -16.40
C GLY A 241 -16.89 11.76 -16.72
N ARG A 242 -16.96 10.48 -17.12
CA ARG A 242 -18.21 9.76 -17.42
C ARG A 242 -18.87 9.12 -16.19
N GLY A 243 -18.32 9.26 -14.98
CA GLY A 243 -18.86 8.65 -13.76
C GLY A 243 -18.39 7.21 -13.49
N ILE A 244 -17.51 6.63 -14.32
CA ILE A 244 -17.04 5.24 -14.22
C ILE A 244 -16.39 4.95 -12.85
N ALA A 245 -15.47 5.80 -12.41
CA ALA A 245 -14.79 5.63 -11.11
C ALA A 245 -15.78 5.64 -9.93
N ALA A 246 -16.83 6.47 -10.00
CA ALA A 246 -17.87 6.52 -8.97
C ALA A 246 -18.70 5.21 -8.93
N ALA A 247 -19.06 4.68 -10.10
CA ALA A 247 -19.77 3.42 -10.19
C ALA A 247 -18.91 2.24 -9.70
N LEU A 248 -17.63 2.18 -10.08
CA LEU A 248 -16.67 1.20 -9.58
C LEU A 248 -16.52 1.28 -8.05
N LYS A 249 -16.41 2.48 -7.48
CA LYS A 249 -16.32 2.68 -6.03
C LYS A 249 -17.60 2.21 -5.32
N ALA A 250 -18.77 2.55 -5.85
CA ALA A 250 -20.05 2.07 -5.31
C ALA A 250 -20.12 0.53 -5.34
N THR A 251 -19.66 -0.10 -6.44
CA THR A 251 -19.60 -1.56 -6.57
C THR A 251 -18.69 -2.19 -5.51
N GLN A 252 -17.49 -1.64 -5.30
CA GLN A 252 -16.57 -2.12 -4.25
C GLN A 252 -17.21 -2.06 -2.87
N ILE A 253 -17.87 -0.94 -2.53
CA ILE A 253 -18.53 -0.75 -1.23
C ILE A 253 -19.67 -1.75 -1.05
N ALA A 254 -20.54 -1.89 -2.05
CA ALA A 254 -21.68 -2.82 -2.01
C ALA A 254 -21.21 -4.27 -1.88
N TRP A 255 -20.18 -4.66 -2.65
CA TRP A 255 -19.59 -5.99 -2.60
C TRP A 255 -18.98 -6.30 -1.24
N ALA A 256 -18.16 -5.38 -0.71
CA ALA A 256 -17.50 -5.58 0.58
C ALA A 256 -18.51 -5.76 1.71
N LYS A 257 -19.55 -4.92 1.76
CA LYS A 257 -20.64 -5.07 2.74
C LYS A 257 -21.39 -6.40 2.57
N ALA A 258 -21.70 -6.80 1.35
CA ALA A 258 -22.38 -8.07 1.06
C ALA A 258 -21.54 -9.30 1.44
N ASN A 259 -20.20 -9.17 1.45
CA ASN A 259 -19.28 -10.24 1.84
C ASN A 259 -18.84 -10.17 3.32
N GLY A 260 -19.50 -9.33 4.15
CA GLY A 260 -19.34 -9.34 5.59
C GLY A 260 -18.15 -8.53 6.12
N TYR A 261 -17.52 -7.70 5.29
CA TYR A 261 -16.49 -6.76 5.75
C TYR A 261 -17.12 -5.64 6.58
N GLU A 262 -16.47 -5.27 7.67
CA GLU A 262 -16.92 -4.21 8.57
C GLU A 262 -16.35 -2.84 8.17
N SER A 263 -15.20 -2.81 7.50
CA SER A 263 -14.58 -1.57 7.05
C SER A 263 -13.86 -1.68 5.71
N LEU A 264 -13.83 -0.55 4.99
CA LEU A 264 -12.97 -0.33 3.83
C LEU A 264 -11.98 0.77 4.14
N GLN A 265 -10.71 0.53 3.80
CA GLN A 265 -9.62 1.46 4.05
C GLN A 265 -8.91 1.82 2.74
N THR A 266 -8.34 3.03 2.71
CA THR A 266 -7.48 3.46 1.61
C THR A 266 -6.45 4.45 2.14
N SER A 267 -5.27 4.44 1.54
CA SER A 267 -4.25 5.47 1.73
C SER A 267 -4.06 6.19 0.40
N ASN A 268 -4.10 7.51 0.44
CA ASN A 268 -3.92 8.31 -0.76
C ASN A 268 -2.92 9.43 -0.48
N GLU A 269 -2.04 9.69 -1.43
CA GLU A 269 -1.19 10.87 -1.39
C GLU A 269 -2.06 12.14 -1.27
N VAL A 270 -1.65 13.07 -0.39
CA VAL A 270 -2.48 14.25 -0.03
C VAL A 270 -2.82 15.11 -1.24
N ARG A 271 -1.94 15.16 -2.26
CA ARG A 271 -2.18 15.90 -3.51
C ARG A 271 -3.20 15.25 -4.45
N ASN A 272 -3.56 13.97 -4.23
CA ASN A 272 -4.55 13.27 -5.05
C ASN A 272 -5.98 13.70 -4.69
N ALA A 273 -6.32 14.95 -4.98
CA ALA A 273 -7.61 15.53 -4.65
C ALA A 273 -8.82 14.80 -5.31
N PRO A 274 -8.76 14.33 -6.57
CA PRO A 274 -9.89 13.68 -7.20
C PRO A 274 -10.36 12.41 -6.46
N ILE A 275 -9.43 11.51 -6.08
CA ILE A 275 -9.80 10.26 -5.39
C ILE A 275 -10.24 10.55 -3.95
N ARG A 276 -9.62 11.51 -3.27
CA ARG A 276 -10.02 11.92 -1.92
C ARG A 276 -11.43 12.49 -1.90
N HIS A 277 -11.77 13.34 -2.87
CA HIS A 277 -13.12 13.87 -3.02
C HIS A 277 -14.14 12.75 -3.27
N LEU A 278 -13.80 11.79 -4.14
CA LEU A 278 -14.64 10.62 -4.40
C LEU A 278 -14.87 9.80 -3.13
N ASN A 279 -13.83 9.54 -2.35
CA ASN A 279 -13.94 8.81 -1.09
C ASN A 279 -14.82 9.57 -0.08
N GLN A 280 -14.60 10.87 0.12
CA GLN A 280 -15.44 11.70 1.00
C GLN A 280 -16.91 11.68 0.61
N LYS A 281 -17.21 11.73 -0.70
CA LYS A 281 -18.59 11.64 -1.21
C LYS A 281 -19.27 10.32 -0.84
N HIS A 282 -18.51 9.23 -0.68
CA HIS A 282 -19.00 7.93 -0.25
C HIS A 282 -18.95 7.73 1.28
N GLY A 283 -18.67 8.79 2.07
CA GLY A 283 -18.72 8.74 3.52
C GLY A 283 -17.45 8.28 4.21
N TYR A 284 -16.33 8.19 3.48
CA TYR A 284 -15.03 7.88 4.12
C TYR A 284 -14.62 9.00 5.06
N ALA A 285 -14.33 8.66 6.30
CA ALA A 285 -13.73 9.55 7.28
C ALA A 285 -12.22 9.64 7.08
N LEU A 286 -11.69 10.86 7.24
CA LEU A 286 -10.25 11.09 7.25
C LEU A 286 -9.70 10.70 8.62
N GLU A 287 -8.67 9.90 8.63
CA GLU A 287 -7.86 9.56 9.81
C GLU A 287 -6.43 10.08 9.64
N PRO A 288 -5.66 10.22 10.73
CA PRO A 288 -4.25 10.55 10.64
C PRO A 288 -3.52 9.58 9.70
N GLY A 289 -2.76 10.15 8.76
CA GLY A 289 -2.00 9.41 7.77
C GLY A 289 -0.53 9.26 8.16
N ASN A 290 0.34 9.27 7.15
CA ASN A 290 1.78 9.16 7.33
C ASN A 290 2.52 10.35 6.70
N VAL A 291 3.58 10.78 7.35
CA VAL A 291 4.63 11.64 6.79
C VAL A 291 5.64 10.74 6.09
N ILE A 292 5.89 10.97 4.82
CA ILE A 292 6.92 10.26 4.07
C ILE A 292 8.22 11.02 4.21
N MET A 293 9.21 10.35 4.75
CA MET A 293 10.51 10.94 5.06
C MET A 293 11.61 10.24 4.29
N ARG A 294 12.54 11.00 3.74
CA ARG A 294 13.62 10.50 2.89
C ARG A 294 14.96 11.13 3.27
N ARG A 295 16.03 10.36 3.11
CA ARG A 295 17.39 10.88 3.21
C ARG A 295 18.34 10.20 2.21
N PRO A 296 19.45 10.87 1.81
CA PRO A 296 20.52 10.21 1.10
C PRO A 296 21.20 9.13 1.95
N ILE A 297 21.57 8.01 1.35
CA ILE A 297 22.47 7.02 1.94
C ILE A 297 23.90 7.49 1.66
N ALA A 298 24.65 7.82 2.69
CA ALA A 298 26.02 8.30 2.53
C ALA A 298 26.92 7.22 1.90
N ASP A 299 27.77 7.62 0.97
CA ASP A 299 28.91 6.82 0.52
C ASP A 299 29.86 6.58 1.69
N SER A 300 30.42 5.38 1.81
CA SER A 300 31.30 4.96 2.92
C SER A 300 32.70 5.55 2.78
#